data_a347ec4ff0bdab8e8c293af4c697f62d
#
_entry.id   a347ec4ff0bdab8e8c293af4c697f62d
#
_cell.length_a   1.000
_cell.length_b   1.000
_cell.length_c   1.000
_cell.angle_alpha   90.00
_cell.angle_beta   90.00
_cell.angle_gamma   90.00
#
_symmetry.space_group_name_H-M   'P 1'
#
loop_
_entity.id
_entity.type
_entity.pdbx_description
1 polymer ?
#
loop_
_entity_poly.entity_id
_entity_poly.type
_entity_poly.pdbx_seq_one_letter_code
_entity_poly.pdbx_strand_id
1 'polypeptide(L)'
;MNKGNSLEKNRRLIPSNQEMDKAIYALRDVAIETPLVEIPELAERLQLNSLHLKLESMQRTGSFKFRGAYWRCMQLSQKERHRGVVAFSSGNFAQALPVAAAFIGTSAKIVMPIDAPAIKRLRAESFGADVILTKHGKKGREVVAAQMAQKIAKKENRALLHPFDDVHMIAGNSSTAIEIIETLNVKNHPLPHHVFCCAGGGGLISGIAMGFARYSPNTKVVPVEPEGFDSTRQSLNCGKATTLKLSNNSICDALQALRPGDAPFACLSSIKMGIPTIVVDKQVRAAMALAYDLRRIMLEPSGAAPLAALIKHGDEMKGKDIIIIASGANIQPEDFVRYIKEGVPE
;
A
#
# COMPACT_ATOMS: atom_id res chain seq x y z
N MET A 1 4.56 -36.53 5.60
CA MET A 1 3.50 -35.62 6.12
C MET A 1 3.70 -34.24 5.47
N ASN A 2 2.95 -33.97 4.68
CA ASN A 2 1.89 -33.22 4.03
C ASN A 2 2.38 -31.99 3.22
N LYS A 3 3.01 -32.23 2.05
CA LYS A 3 3.16 -31.16 1.02
C LYS A 3 1.79 -30.77 0.42
N GLY A 4 0.79 -31.66 0.38
CA GLY A 4 -0.54 -31.37 -0.15
C GLY A 4 -1.34 -30.36 0.68
N ASN A 5 -1.26 -30.41 2.00
CA ASN A 5 -2.01 -29.53 2.90
C ASN A 5 -1.45 -28.07 2.91
N SER A 6 -0.15 -27.89 2.61
CA SER A 6 0.44 -26.56 2.54
C SER A 6 0.11 -25.83 1.23
N LEU A 7 0.01 -26.54 0.11
CA LEU A 7 -0.36 -26.00 -1.19
C LEU A 7 -1.83 -25.56 -1.24
N GLU A 8 -2.73 -26.35 -0.62
CA GLU A 8 -4.16 -26.00 -0.53
C GLU A 8 -4.42 -24.81 0.40
N LYS A 9 -3.69 -24.72 1.51
CA LYS A 9 -3.74 -23.59 2.44
C LYS A 9 -3.25 -22.30 1.77
N ASN A 10 -2.16 -22.37 0.99
CA ASN A 10 -1.62 -21.22 0.25
C ASN A 10 -2.56 -20.75 -0.86
N ARG A 11 -3.29 -21.64 -1.53
CA ARG A 11 -4.30 -21.27 -2.56
C ARG A 11 -5.43 -20.40 -2.01
N ARG A 12 -5.81 -20.56 -0.73
CA ARG A 12 -6.84 -19.72 -0.08
C ARG A 12 -6.34 -18.31 0.28
N LEU A 13 -5.03 -18.09 0.23
CA LEU A 13 -4.38 -16.80 0.55
C LEU A 13 -4.10 -15.94 -0.70
N ILE A 14 -4.34 -16.47 -1.89
CA ILE A 14 -4.11 -15.78 -3.16
C ILE A 14 -5.47 -15.51 -3.82
N PRO A 15 -5.78 -14.25 -4.21
CA PRO A 15 -7.04 -13.96 -4.89
C PRO A 15 -7.10 -14.69 -6.24
N SER A 16 -8.24 -15.28 -6.56
CA SER A 16 -8.46 -15.84 -7.89
C SER A 16 -8.61 -14.75 -8.94
N ASN A 17 -8.36 -15.10 -10.21
CA ASN A 17 -8.59 -14.18 -11.33
C ASN A 17 -10.02 -13.65 -11.34
N GLN A 18 -11.01 -14.52 -11.08
CA GLN A 18 -12.41 -14.12 -11.02
C GLN A 18 -12.70 -13.11 -9.90
N GLU A 19 -12.04 -13.27 -8.75
CA GLU A 19 -12.19 -12.32 -7.64
C GLU A 19 -11.57 -10.96 -7.97
N MET A 20 -10.39 -10.95 -8.61
CA MET A 20 -9.78 -9.72 -9.09
C MET A 20 -10.68 -9.02 -10.12
N ASP A 21 -11.26 -9.75 -11.08
CA ASP A 21 -12.18 -9.18 -12.07
C ASP A 21 -13.42 -8.54 -11.42
N LYS A 22 -14.01 -9.22 -10.45
CA LYS A 22 -15.14 -8.67 -9.68
C LYS A 22 -14.75 -7.42 -8.90
N ALA A 23 -13.56 -7.40 -8.30
CA ALA A 23 -13.04 -6.24 -7.58
C ALA A 23 -12.81 -5.04 -8.50
N ILE A 24 -12.18 -5.26 -9.65
CA ILE A 24 -11.95 -4.25 -10.69
C ILE A 24 -13.28 -3.66 -11.17
N TYR A 25 -14.23 -4.51 -11.52
CA TYR A 25 -15.54 -4.06 -11.98
C TYR A 25 -16.26 -3.22 -10.91
N ALA A 26 -16.28 -3.69 -9.65
CA ALA A 26 -16.94 -2.97 -8.57
C ALA A 26 -16.27 -1.63 -8.20
N LEU A 27 -15.00 -1.45 -8.55
CA LEU A 27 -14.24 -0.23 -8.24
C LEU A 27 -14.36 0.83 -9.35
N ARG A 28 -14.76 0.49 -10.58
CA ARG A 28 -14.79 1.42 -11.73
C ARG A 28 -15.60 2.68 -11.47
N ASP A 29 -16.77 2.56 -10.84
CA ASP A 29 -17.67 3.69 -10.60
C ASP A 29 -17.48 4.35 -9.22
N VAL A 30 -16.60 3.78 -8.38
CA VAL A 30 -16.47 4.18 -6.98
C VAL A 30 -15.08 4.69 -6.64
N ALA A 31 -14.03 4.04 -7.10
CA ALA A 31 -12.67 4.55 -6.97
C ALA A 31 -12.44 5.71 -7.94
N ILE A 32 -11.54 6.60 -7.58
CA ILE A 32 -11.05 7.62 -8.53
C ILE A 32 -10.09 6.90 -9.49
N GLU A 33 -10.30 7.02 -10.80
CA GLU A 33 -9.27 6.68 -11.77
C GLU A 33 -8.12 7.68 -11.60
N THR A 34 -7.06 7.25 -10.90
CA THR A 34 -5.99 8.16 -10.52
C THR A 34 -5.07 8.45 -11.70
N PRO A 35 -4.54 9.69 -11.81
CA PRO A 35 -3.69 10.06 -12.94
C PRO A 35 -2.45 9.18 -13.08
N LEU A 36 -2.08 8.88 -14.33
CA LEU A 36 -0.78 8.36 -14.73
C LEU A 36 -0.01 9.51 -15.38
N VAL A 37 0.91 10.13 -14.61
CA VAL A 37 1.62 11.36 -14.98
C VAL A 37 3.01 11.02 -15.49
N GLU A 38 3.33 11.48 -16.69
CA GLU A 38 4.65 11.33 -17.28
C GLU A 38 5.63 12.36 -16.72
N ILE A 39 6.90 11.93 -16.51
CA ILE A 39 8.00 12.77 -16.01
C ILE A 39 9.18 12.71 -17.01
N PRO A 40 9.06 13.34 -18.19
CA PRO A 40 10.04 13.21 -19.26
C PRO A 40 11.42 13.77 -18.88
N GLU A 41 11.48 14.85 -18.07
CA GLU A 41 12.74 15.44 -17.66
C GLU A 41 13.58 14.50 -16.79
N LEU A 42 12.91 13.72 -15.93
CA LEU A 42 13.60 12.72 -15.12
C LEU A 42 13.90 11.46 -15.92
N ALA A 43 13.03 11.09 -16.87
CA ALA A 43 13.28 9.99 -17.79
C ALA A 43 14.54 10.26 -18.63
N GLU A 44 14.67 11.45 -19.21
CA GLU A 44 15.86 11.88 -19.97
C GLU A 44 17.12 11.85 -19.09
N ARG A 45 17.07 12.46 -17.89
CA ARG A 45 18.20 12.48 -16.95
C ARG A 45 18.70 11.09 -16.57
N LEU A 46 17.78 10.11 -16.43
CA LEU A 46 18.09 8.71 -16.10
C LEU A 46 18.25 7.81 -17.33
N GLN A 47 18.19 8.37 -18.54
CA GLN A 47 18.27 7.63 -19.81
C GLN A 47 17.23 6.49 -19.92
N LEU A 48 16.01 6.72 -19.41
CA LEU A 48 14.88 5.80 -19.52
C LEU A 48 14.16 6.02 -20.86
N ASN A 49 13.44 5.00 -21.34
CA ASN A 49 12.51 5.19 -22.47
C ASN A 49 11.29 6.02 -22.04
N SER A 50 10.72 5.68 -20.88
CA SER A 50 9.62 6.44 -20.29
C SER A 50 9.59 6.30 -18.77
N LEU A 51 9.04 7.31 -18.09
CA LEU A 51 8.79 7.31 -16.66
C LEU A 51 7.43 7.89 -16.36
N HIS A 52 6.58 7.13 -15.65
CA HIS A 52 5.28 7.60 -15.21
C HIS A 52 5.09 7.39 -13.70
N LEU A 53 4.37 8.31 -13.07
CA LEU A 53 3.89 8.18 -11.70
C LEU A 53 2.39 7.86 -11.71
N LYS A 54 1.98 6.74 -11.12
CA LYS A 54 0.59 6.43 -10.81
C LYS A 54 0.23 7.08 -9.47
N LEU A 55 -0.60 8.14 -9.52
CA LEU A 55 -0.86 9.00 -8.37
C LEU A 55 -1.97 8.45 -7.45
N GLU A 56 -1.72 7.32 -6.78
CA GLU A 56 -2.61 6.81 -5.75
C GLU A 56 -2.73 7.76 -4.53
N SER A 57 -1.85 8.74 -4.43
CA SER A 57 -1.96 9.89 -3.54
C SER A 57 -3.21 10.74 -3.78
N MET A 58 -3.79 10.68 -4.97
CA MET A 58 -5.03 11.38 -5.35
C MET A 58 -6.28 10.50 -5.23
N GLN A 59 -6.14 9.27 -4.77
CA GLN A 59 -7.28 8.41 -4.49
C GLN A 59 -8.08 8.98 -3.30
N ARG A 60 -9.35 8.55 -3.15
CA ARG A 60 -10.18 8.91 -1.99
C ARG A 60 -9.38 8.74 -0.70
N THR A 61 -9.48 9.69 0.20
CA THR A 61 -8.74 9.74 1.47
C THR A 61 -7.21 9.90 1.34
N GLY A 62 -6.71 10.30 0.17
CA GLY A 62 -5.30 10.64 -0.05
C GLY A 62 -4.36 9.43 -0.15
N SER A 63 -4.86 8.22 -0.38
CA SER A 63 -4.03 7.01 -0.56
C SER A 63 -4.77 5.85 -1.22
N PHE A 64 -4.04 4.91 -1.77
CA PHE A 64 -4.54 3.67 -2.39
C PHE A 64 -5.49 2.85 -1.51
N LYS A 65 -5.45 3.04 -0.19
CA LYS A 65 -6.14 2.17 0.80
C LYS A 65 -7.63 2.04 0.57
N PHE A 66 -8.26 3.02 -0.04
CA PHE A 66 -9.68 2.97 -0.35
C PHE A 66 -10.06 1.78 -1.23
N ARG A 67 -9.24 1.43 -2.22
CA ARG A 67 -9.51 0.34 -3.17
C ARG A 67 -9.72 -1.01 -2.47
N GLY A 68 -8.74 -1.43 -1.69
CA GLY A 68 -8.83 -2.67 -0.93
C GLY A 68 -9.91 -2.61 0.15
N ALA A 69 -10.01 -1.48 0.87
CA ALA A 69 -11.02 -1.30 1.92
C ALA A 69 -12.44 -1.44 1.37
N TYR A 70 -12.74 -0.79 0.24
CA TYR A 70 -14.05 -0.87 -0.39
C TYR A 70 -14.40 -2.28 -0.83
N TRP A 71 -13.51 -2.94 -1.60
CA TRP A 71 -13.77 -4.31 -2.04
C TRP A 71 -13.94 -5.28 -0.87
N ARG A 72 -13.11 -5.14 0.17
CA ARG A 72 -13.26 -5.95 1.38
C ARG A 72 -14.60 -5.72 2.09
N CYS A 73 -15.05 -4.48 2.17
CA CYS A 73 -16.37 -4.15 2.72
C CYS A 73 -17.50 -4.73 1.88
N MET A 74 -17.38 -4.76 0.56
CA MET A 74 -18.36 -5.38 -0.34
C MET A 74 -18.55 -6.88 -0.09
N GLN A 75 -17.53 -7.57 0.44
CA GLN A 75 -17.59 -8.99 0.77
C GLN A 75 -18.31 -9.30 2.10
N LEU A 76 -18.74 -8.27 2.84
CA LEU A 76 -19.50 -8.47 4.08
C LEU A 76 -20.88 -9.01 3.78
N SER A 77 -21.30 -10.02 4.55
CA SER A 77 -22.69 -10.48 4.57
C SER A 77 -23.62 -9.37 5.07
N GLN A 78 -24.90 -9.47 4.74
CA GLN A 78 -25.90 -8.51 5.23
C GLN A 78 -25.91 -8.38 6.76
N LYS A 79 -25.71 -9.48 7.49
CA LYS A 79 -25.62 -9.48 8.96
C LYS A 79 -24.39 -8.69 9.46
N GLU A 80 -23.24 -8.86 8.80
CA GLU A 80 -22.02 -8.13 9.14
C GLU A 80 -22.14 -6.63 8.83
N ARG A 81 -22.72 -6.28 7.68
CA ARG A 81 -22.98 -4.86 7.33
C ARG A 81 -23.84 -4.17 8.38
N HIS A 82 -24.86 -4.86 8.90
CA HIS A 82 -25.74 -4.32 9.94
C HIS A 82 -25.02 -4.06 11.26
N ARG A 83 -24.04 -4.90 11.61
CA ARG A 83 -23.27 -4.78 12.86
C ARG A 83 -22.08 -3.82 12.74
N GLY A 84 -21.61 -3.60 11.54
CA GLY A 84 -20.45 -2.75 11.25
C GLY A 84 -19.12 -3.48 11.29
N VAL A 85 -18.08 -2.73 10.99
CA VAL A 85 -16.69 -3.22 10.96
C VAL A 85 -15.88 -2.63 12.10
N VAL A 86 -14.76 -3.27 12.43
CA VAL A 86 -13.75 -2.74 13.34
C VAL A 86 -12.36 -3.07 12.79
N ALA A 87 -11.43 -2.13 12.96
CA ALA A 87 -10.03 -2.33 12.61
C ALA A 87 -9.11 -1.61 13.60
N PHE A 88 -7.84 -1.98 13.59
CA PHE A 88 -6.79 -1.22 14.25
C PHE A 88 -5.93 -0.54 13.18
N SER A 89 -5.73 0.75 13.29
CA SER A 89 -4.84 1.51 12.42
C SER A 89 -4.70 2.94 12.92
N SER A 90 -3.50 3.52 12.80
CA SER A 90 -3.25 4.95 12.99
C SER A 90 -2.81 5.66 11.70
N GLY A 91 -2.85 4.99 10.56
CA GLY A 91 -2.40 5.48 9.26
C GLY A 91 -3.51 5.58 8.22
N ASN A 92 -3.15 5.39 6.96
CA ASN A 92 -4.02 5.55 5.79
C ASN A 92 -5.28 4.65 5.82
N PHE A 93 -5.20 3.46 6.42
CA PHE A 93 -6.35 2.57 6.53
C PHE A 93 -7.42 3.08 7.50
N ALA A 94 -7.00 3.80 8.56
CA ALA A 94 -7.93 4.43 9.49
C ALA A 94 -8.82 5.50 8.85
N GLN A 95 -8.36 6.10 7.77
CA GLN A 95 -9.09 7.10 6.99
C GLN A 95 -9.93 6.42 5.88
N ALA A 96 -9.38 5.41 5.22
CA ALA A 96 -10.02 4.76 4.09
C ALA A 96 -11.20 3.86 4.49
N LEU A 97 -11.08 3.13 5.62
CA LEU A 97 -12.10 2.17 6.04
C LEU A 97 -13.45 2.84 6.35
N PRO A 98 -13.55 3.95 7.11
CA PRO A 98 -14.85 4.58 7.38
C PRO A 98 -15.52 5.07 6.10
N VAL A 99 -14.77 5.63 5.15
CA VAL A 99 -15.32 6.04 3.85
C VAL A 99 -15.84 4.83 3.07
N ALA A 100 -15.04 3.76 2.97
CA ALA A 100 -15.45 2.52 2.32
C ALA A 100 -16.70 1.89 2.98
N ALA A 101 -16.77 1.92 4.31
CA ALA A 101 -17.92 1.44 5.06
C ALA A 101 -19.19 2.26 4.78
N ALA A 102 -19.07 3.59 4.72
CA ALA A 102 -20.19 4.48 4.40
C ALA A 102 -20.76 4.22 3.01
N PHE A 103 -19.93 3.92 2.00
CA PHE A 103 -20.38 3.59 0.64
C PHE A 103 -21.29 2.35 0.58
N ILE A 104 -21.16 1.44 1.52
CA ILE A 104 -22.00 0.23 1.59
C ILE A 104 -23.04 0.27 2.72
N GLY A 105 -23.24 1.46 3.33
CA GLY A 105 -24.23 1.67 4.39
C GLY A 105 -23.90 0.96 5.71
N THR A 106 -22.60 0.85 6.08
CA THR A 106 -22.18 0.27 7.36
C THR A 106 -21.30 1.23 8.18
N SER A 107 -21.16 0.95 9.48
CA SER A 107 -20.35 1.78 10.40
C SER A 107 -18.95 1.18 10.62
N ALA A 108 -17.96 2.05 10.84
CA ALA A 108 -16.59 1.65 11.11
C ALA A 108 -16.10 2.14 12.48
N LYS A 109 -15.57 1.23 13.29
CA LYS A 109 -14.80 1.53 14.50
C LYS A 109 -13.31 1.40 14.22
N ILE A 110 -12.53 2.41 14.62
CA ILE A 110 -11.07 2.41 14.45
C ILE A 110 -10.40 2.48 15.80
N VAL A 111 -9.61 1.47 16.11
CA VAL A 111 -8.81 1.43 17.33
C VAL A 111 -7.44 2.03 17.04
N MET A 112 -7.09 3.09 17.75
CA MET A 112 -5.81 3.80 17.63
C MET A 112 -5.04 3.81 18.96
N PRO A 113 -3.71 3.79 18.93
CA PRO A 113 -2.90 4.11 20.09
C PRO A 113 -3.17 5.57 20.53
N ILE A 114 -3.15 5.83 21.86
CA ILE A 114 -3.41 7.16 22.43
C ILE A 114 -2.37 8.21 22.01
N ASP A 115 -1.16 7.76 21.68
CA ASP A 115 -0.05 8.58 21.19
C ASP A 115 -0.05 8.75 19.65
N ALA A 116 -1.09 8.29 18.96
CA ALA A 116 -1.27 8.60 17.55
C ALA A 116 -1.45 10.11 17.37
N PRO A 117 -0.83 10.74 16.35
CA PRO A 117 -0.97 12.17 16.11
C PRO A 117 -2.43 12.59 16.04
N ALA A 118 -2.79 13.67 16.77
CA ALA A 118 -4.17 14.14 16.89
C ALA A 118 -4.85 14.36 15.53
N ILE A 119 -4.10 14.86 14.55
CA ILE A 119 -4.62 15.11 13.21
C ILE A 119 -5.04 13.81 12.49
N LYS A 120 -4.33 12.70 12.69
CA LYS A 120 -4.69 11.40 12.09
C LYS A 120 -6.01 10.89 12.70
N ARG A 121 -6.22 11.12 14.00
CA ARG A 121 -7.48 10.85 14.67
C ARG A 121 -8.60 11.73 14.13
N LEU A 122 -8.42 13.06 14.13
CA LEU A 122 -9.41 14.01 13.65
C LEU A 122 -9.81 13.74 12.20
N ARG A 123 -8.87 13.38 11.33
CA ARG A 123 -9.17 12.96 9.95
C ARG A 123 -10.02 11.68 9.90
N ALA A 124 -9.70 10.67 10.70
CA ALA A 124 -10.51 9.45 10.73
C ALA A 124 -11.93 9.75 11.21
N GLU A 125 -12.09 10.58 12.26
CA GLU A 125 -13.37 11.04 12.78
C GLU A 125 -14.15 11.86 11.75
N SER A 126 -13.49 12.76 11.00
CA SER A 126 -14.12 13.55 9.94
C SER A 126 -14.61 12.68 8.77
N PHE A 127 -14.05 11.51 8.57
CA PHE A 127 -14.51 10.51 7.61
C PHE A 127 -15.57 9.54 8.19
N GLY A 128 -16.06 9.81 9.39
CA GLY A 128 -17.15 9.05 10.01
C GLY A 128 -16.72 7.84 10.83
N ALA A 129 -15.45 7.75 11.22
CA ALA A 129 -14.99 6.70 12.14
C ALA A 129 -15.45 6.96 13.58
N ASP A 130 -15.90 5.90 14.26
CA ASP A 130 -15.95 5.86 15.73
C ASP A 130 -14.55 5.45 16.25
N VAL A 131 -13.77 6.44 16.72
CA VAL A 131 -12.37 6.23 17.12
C VAL A 131 -12.26 5.86 18.59
N ILE A 132 -11.60 4.74 18.85
CA ILE A 132 -11.35 4.22 20.19
C ILE A 132 -9.84 4.29 20.48
N LEU A 133 -9.46 5.05 21.50
CA LEU A 133 -8.06 5.20 21.90
C LEU A 133 -7.64 4.12 22.90
N THR A 134 -6.44 3.56 22.71
CA THR A 134 -5.87 2.56 23.62
C THR A 134 -4.60 3.07 24.27
N LYS A 135 -4.52 2.94 25.60
CA LYS A 135 -3.26 3.09 26.33
C LYS A 135 -2.41 1.83 26.08
N HIS A 136 -1.16 2.02 25.71
CA HIS A 136 -0.22 0.93 25.53
C HIS A 136 0.86 0.98 26.61
N GLY A 137 1.24 -0.16 27.11
CA GLY A 137 2.37 -0.31 28.04
C GLY A 137 3.58 -0.93 27.33
N LYS A 138 4.31 -1.78 28.02
CA LYS A 138 5.49 -2.51 27.50
C LYS A 138 5.20 -3.45 26.29
N LYS A 139 3.92 -3.75 25.99
CA LYS A 139 3.52 -4.69 24.90
C LYS A 139 3.58 -4.12 23.48
N GLY A 140 3.92 -2.85 23.33
CA GLY A 140 3.92 -2.18 22.04
C GLY A 140 2.51 -1.69 21.61
N ARG A 141 2.49 -0.52 20.98
CA ARG A 141 1.27 0.25 20.67
C ARG A 141 0.33 -0.48 19.70
N GLU A 142 0.86 -1.08 18.66
CA GLU A 142 0.05 -1.75 17.62
C GLU A 142 -0.53 -3.08 18.12
N VAL A 143 0.24 -3.83 18.90
CA VAL A 143 -0.22 -5.09 19.49
C VAL A 143 -1.42 -4.87 20.39
N VAL A 144 -1.38 -3.82 21.23
CA VAL A 144 -2.50 -3.48 22.13
C VAL A 144 -3.72 -3.03 21.35
N ALA A 145 -3.53 -2.20 20.31
CA ALA A 145 -4.62 -1.76 19.46
C ALA A 145 -5.28 -2.94 18.71
N ALA A 146 -4.49 -3.86 18.18
CA ALA A 146 -4.98 -5.08 17.53
C ALA A 146 -5.78 -5.97 18.51
N GLN A 147 -5.27 -6.20 19.73
CA GLN A 147 -5.97 -6.96 20.76
C GLN A 147 -7.30 -6.30 21.17
N MET A 148 -7.33 -4.97 21.27
CA MET A 148 -8.57 -4.24 21.57
C MET A 148 -9.58 -4.37 20.42
N ALA A 149 -9.14 -4.21 19.18
CA ALA A 149 -10.01 -4.40 18.01
C ALA A 149 -10.62 -5.82 17.97
N GLN A 150 -9.82 -6.85 18.30
CA GLN A 150 -10.32 -8.22 18.41
C GLN A 150 -11.37 -8.38 19.54
N LYS A 151 -11.17 -7.75 20.70
CA LYS A 151 -12.13 -7.75 21.81
C LYS A 151 -13.45 -7.10 21.40
N ILE A 152 -13.40 -5.95 20.72
CA ILE A 152 -14.57 -5.23 20.23
C ILE A 152 -15.29 -6.08 19.17
N ALA A 153 -14.56 -6.65 18.22
CA ALA A 153 -15.11 -7.52 17.20
C ALA A 153 -15.94 -8.67 17.83
N LYS A 154 -15.40 -9.33 18.86
CA LYS A 154 -16.09 -10.40 19.57
C LYS A 154 -17.30 -9.91 20.39
N LYS A 155 -17.12 -8.81 21.14
CA LYS A 155 -18.17 -8.28 22.02
C LYS A 155 -19.37 -7.74 21.24
N GLU A 156 -19.12 -7.05 20.13
CA GLU A 156 -20.15 -6.39 19.33
C GLU A 156 -20.51 -7.17 18.06
N ASN A 157 -19.93 -8.35 17.86
CA ASN A 157 -20.09 -9.17 16.64
C ASN A 157 -19.80 -8.39 15.36
N ARG A 158 -18.86 -7.43 15.38
CA ARG A 158 -18.39 -6.69 14.22
C ARG A 158 -17.40 -7.50 13.41
N ALA A 159 -17.39 -7.30 12.10
CA ALA A 159 -16.35 -7.87 11.25
C ALA A 159 -15.00 -7.19 11.53
N LEU A 160 -13.99 -7.97 11.91
CA LEU A 160 -12.61 -7.48 12.08
C LEU A 160 -11.93 -7.44 10.71
N LEU A 161 -11.51 -6.25 10.28
CA LEU A 161 -10.80 -6.07 9.02
C LEU A 161 -9.33 -5.79 9.25
N HIS A 162 -8.47 -6.46 8.48
CA HIS A 162 -7.03 -6.27 8.56
C HIS A 162 -6.54 -5.25 7.50
N PRO A 163 -5.60 -4.34 7.81
CA PRO A 163 -5.19 -3.27 6.88
C PRO A 163 -4.43 -3.72 5.64
N PHE A 164 -3.99 -4.98 5.56
CA PHE A 164 -3.22 -5.51 4.42
C PHE A 164 -3.23 -7.05 4.30
N ASP A 165 -3.37 -7.81 5.40
CA ASP A 165 -3.32 -9.27 5.38
C ASP A 165 -4.73 -9.84 5.17
N ASP A 166 -5.23 -9.67 3.96
CA ASP A 166 -6.58 -10.09 3.56
C ASP A 166 -6.62 -10.24 2.03
N VAL A 167 -7.08 -11.36 1.55
CA VAL A 167 -7.15 -11.70 0.12
C VAL A 167 -8.01 -10.71 -0.68
N HIS A 168 -9.10 -10.22 -0.08
CA HIS A 168 -9.98 -9.25 -0.71
C HIS A 168 -9.33 -7.86 -0.78
N MET A 169 -8.53 -7.49 0.24
CA MET A 169 -7.73 -6.26 0.18
C MET A 169 -6.76 -6.30 -1.01
N ILE A 170 -6.10 -7.44 -1.22
CA ILE A 170 -5.17 -7.64 -2.34
C ILE A 170 -5.92 -7.56 -3.68
N ALA A 171 -7.07 -8.23 -3.80
CA ALA A 171 -7.90 -8.19 -4.99
C ALA A 171 -8.36 -6.76 -5.35
N GLY A 172 -8.82 -5.97 -4.36
CA GLY A 172 -9.17 -4.57 -4.58
C GLY A 172 -7.98 -3.72 -5.06
N ASN A 173 -6.80 -3.93 -4.48
CA ASN A 173 -5.59 -3.19 -4.86
C ASN A 173 -5.08 -3.55 -6.26
N SER A 174 -5.45 -4.72 -6.83
CA SER A 174 -5.07 -5.10 -8.20
C SER A 174 -5.67 -4.17 -9.26
N SER A 175 -6.76 -3.47 -8.95
CA SER A 175 -7.38 -2.51 -9.87
C SER A 175 -6.42 -1.39 -10.30
N THR A 176 -5.45 -1.02 -9.46
CA THR A 176 -4.43 -0.02 -9.82
C THR A 176 -3.57 -0.47 -11.00
N ALA A 177 -3.19 -1.75 -11.05
CA ALA A 177 -2.41 -2.29 -12.16
C ALA A 177 -3.22 -2.28 -13.47
N ILE A 178 -4.51 -2.57 -13.39
CA ILE A 178 -5.38 -2.58 -14.57
C ILE A 178 -5.59 -1.18 -15.12
N GLU A 179 -5.84 -0.19 -14.26
CA GLU A 179 -5.91 1.22 -14.69
C GLU A 179 -4.63 1.68 -15.40
N ILE A 180 -3.44 1.28 -14.93
CA ILE A 180 -2.17 1.57 -15.60
C ILE A 180 -2.14 0.95 -16.99
N ILE A 181 -2.45 -0.34 -17.09
CA ILE A 181 -2.41 -1.09 -18.35
C ILE A 181 -3.42 -0.53 -19.35
N GLU A 182 -4.67 -0.27 -18.93
CA GLU A 182 -5.72 0.32 -19.74
C GLU A 182 -5.29 1.72 -20.23
N THR A 183 -4.76 2.57 -19.36
CA THR A 183 -4.28 3.92 -19.72
C THR A 183 -3.15 3.89 -20.74
N LEU A 184 -2.16 3.00 -20.57
CA LEU A 184 -1.05 2.86 -21.51
C LEU A 184 -1.53 2.34 -22.86
N ASN A 185 -2.42 1.34 -22.87
CA ASN A 185 -2.99 0.80 -24.11
C ASN A 185 -3.79 1.85 -24.91
N VAL A 186 -4.62 2.65 -24.22
CA VAL A 186 -5.38 3.75 -24.87
C VAL A 186 -4.44 4.78 -25.49
N LYS A 187 -3.31 5.06 -24.86
CA LYS A 187 -2.30 6.00 -25.35
C LYS A 187 -1.31 5.39 -26.35
N ASN A 188 -1.42 4.12 -26.68
CA ASN A 188 -0.44 3.36 -27.48
C ASN A 188 0.99 3.42 -26.92
N HIS A 189 1.13 3.49 -25.59
CA HIS A 189 2.41 3.43 -24.90
C HIS A 189 2.78 1.97 -24.61
N PRO A 190 4.09 1.62 -24.58
CA PRO A 190 4.52 0.29 -24.21
C PRO A 190 4.17 -0.05 -22.74
N LEU A 191 3.90 -1.32 -22.48
CA LEU A 191 3.76 -1.79 -21.10
C LEU A 191 5.10 -1.72 -20.37
N PRO A 192 5.11 -1.44 -19.05
CA PRO A 192 6.34 -1.16 -18.32
C PRO A 192 7.22 -2.39 -18.18
N HIS A 193 8.53 -2.18 -18.25
CA HIS A 193 9.52 -3.19 -17.89
C HIS A 193 9.55 -3.39 -16.37
N HIS A 194 9.48 -2.28 -15.60
CA HIS A 194 9.50 -2.33 -14.14
C HIS A 194 8.44 -1.40 -13.53
N VAL A 195 7.85 -1.87 -12.43
CA VAL A 195 6.94 -1.10 -11.57
C VAL A 195 7.52 -1.07 -10.17
N PHE A 196 7.96 0.08 -9.70
CA PHE A 196 8.44 0.25 -8.33
C PHE A 196 7.26 0.52 -7.41
N CYS A 197 7.12 -0.28 -6.37
CA CYS A 197 6.02 -0.19 -5.43
C CYS A 197 6.51 -0.38 -3.99
N CYS A 198 6.07 0.48 -3.08
CA CYS A 198 6.41 0.35 -1.67
C CYS A 198 5.82 -0.92 -1.04
N ALA A 199 6.59 -1.55 -0.17
CA ALA A 199 6.23 -2.75 0.55
C ALA A 199 6.35 -2.54 2.06
N GLY A 200 5.21 -2.38 2.75
CA GLY A 200 5.10 -2.50 4.20
C GLY A 200 4.56 -3.89 4.54
N GLY A 201 3.29 -3.99 4.98
CA GLY A 201 2.65 -5.30 5.17
C GLY A 201 2.36 -6.11 3.89
N GLY A 202 2.60 -5.52 2.71
CA GLY A 202 2.57 -6.19 1.42
C GLY A 202 1.25 -6.14 0.64
N GLY A 203 0.16 -5.61 1.22
CA GLY A 203 -1.16 -5.66 0.57
C GLY A 203 -1.28 -4.89 -0.75
N LEU A 204 -0.63 -3.72 -0.89
CA LEU A 204 -0.60 -2.95 -2.14
C LEU A 204 0.21 -3.68 -3.21
N ILE A 205 1.48 -3.92 -2.90
CA ILE A 205 2.40 -4.51 -3.87
C ILE A 205 1.94 -5.89 -4.35
N SER A 206 1.28 -6.68 -3.49
CA SER A 206 0.69 -7.96 -3.89
C SER A 206 -0.42 -7.77 -4.91
N GLY A 207 -1.32 -6.81 -4.71
CA GLY A 207 -2.37 -6.48 -5.68
C GLY A 207 -1.79 -6.04 -7.03
N ILE A 208 -0.85 -5.09 -7.00
CA ILE A 208 -0.13 -4.62 -8.20
C ILE A 208 0.54 -5.79 -8.93
N ALA A 209 1.29 -6.60 -8.20
CA ALA A 209 2.05 -7.70 -8.75
C ALA A 209 1.16 -8.79 -9.36
N MET A 210 0.05 -9.14 -8.70
CA MET A 210 -0.93 -10.09 -9.24
C MET A 210 -1.62 -9.56 -10.50
N GLY A 211 -1.94 -8.25 -10.54
CA GLY A 211 -2.50 -7.62 -11.73
C GLY A 211 -1.54 -7.66 -12.92
N PHE A 212 -0.28 -7.25 -12.72
CA PHE A 212 0.73 -7.33 -13.79
C PHE A 212 1.07 -8.76 -14.20
N ALA A 213 1.20 -9.70 -13.24
CA ALA A 213 1.47 -11.10 -13.56
C ALA A 213 0.41 -11.71 -14.50
N ARG A 214 -0.83 -11.24 -14.40
CA ARG A 214 -1.93 -11.71 -15.26
C ARG A 214 -1.93 -11.07 -16.65
N TYR A 215 -1.76 -9.75 -16.75
CA TYR A 215 -1.98 -9.01 -17.99
C TYR A 215 -0.72 -8.49 -18.66
N SER A 216 0.42 -8.50 -17.96
CA SER A 216 1.75 -8.13 -18.45
C SER A 216 2.83 -8.95 -17.75
N PRO A 217 2.91 -10.27 -18.01
CA PRO A 217 3.77 -11.20 -17.25
C PRO A 217 5.28 -10.90 -17.36
N ASN A 218 5.67 -10.10 -18.34
CA ASN A 218 7.07 -9.67 -18.50
C ASN A 218 7.44 -8.49 -17.59
N THR A 219 6.45 -7.74 -17.10
CA THR A 219 6.66 -6.64 -16.16
C THR A 219 7.17 -7.15 -14.82
N LYS A 220 8.24 -6.54 -14.29
CA LYS A 220 8.80 -6.85 -12.99
C LYS A 220 8.32 -5.83 -11.96
N VAL A 221 7.57 -6.28 -10.97
CA VAL A 221 7.20 -5.43 -9.83
C VAL A 221 8.32 -5.49 -8.78
N VAL A 222 8.90 -4.33 -8.46
CA VAL A 222 10.06 -4.16 -7.58
C VAL A 222 9.59 -3.75 -6.20
N PRO A 223 9.77 -4.58 -5.16
CA PRO A 223 9.47 -4.20 -3.79
C PRO A 223 10.45 -3.13 -3.29
N VAL A 224 9.92 -2.06 -2.69
CA VAL A 224 10.73 -1.00 -2.09
C VAL A 224 10.40 -0.90 -0.61
N GLU A 225 11.43 -1.02 0.22
CA GLU A 225 11.33 -1.02 1.68
C GLU A 225 12.33 -0.03 2.30
N PRO A 226 11.99 0.62 3.43
CA PRO A 226 12.97 1.45 4.12
C PRO A 226 13.98 0.59 4.89
N GLU A 227 15.17 1.13 5.10
CA GLU A 227 16.23 0.51 5.88
C GLU A 227 15.73 0.13 7.28
N GLY A 228 16.01 -1.10 7.70
CA GLY A 228 15.56 -1.67 8.98
C GLY A 228 14.13 -2.23 8.98
N PHE A 229 13.38 -2.10 7.87
CA PHE A 229 12.02 -2.61 7.71
C PHE A 229 11.87 -3.46 6.44
N ASP A 230 12.91 -4.15 6.05
CA ASP A 230 13.02 -4.95 4.81
C ASP A 230 12.45 -6.37 4.97
N SER A 231 11.31 -6.49 5.62
CA SER A 231 10.69 -7.77 5.94
C SER A 231 10.27 -8.59 4.71
N THR A 232 9.85 -7.93 3.63
CA THR A 232 9.50 -8.58 2.37
C THR A 232 10.74 -9.17 1.71
N ARG A 233 11.83 -8.40 1.61
CA ARG A 233 13.11 -8.88 1.06
C ARG A 233 13.63 -10.09 1.81
N GLN A 234 13.68 -10.02 3.15
CA GLN A 234 14.16 -11.13 3.96
C GLN A 234 13.26 -12.37 3.83
N SER A 235 11.94 -12.15 3.80
CA SER A 235 10.97 -13.25 3.64
C SER A 235 11.09 -13.94 2.29
N LEU A 236 11.24 -13.19 1.20
CA LEU A 236 11.41 -13.75 -0.14
C LEU A 236 12.74 -14.54 -0.25
N ASN A 237 13.82 -14.00 0.32
CA ASN A 237 15.11 -14.70 0.34
C ASN A 237 15.09 -15.99 1.17
N CYS A 238 14.35 -15.99 2.30
CA CYS A 238 14.24 -17.16 3.18
C CYS A 238 13.17 -18.16 2.74
N GLY A 239 12.31 -17.83 1.76
CA GLY A 239 11.19 -18.65 1.32
C GLY A 239 10.07 -18.81 2.35
N LYS A 240 10.04 -17.98 3.40
CA LYS A 240 9.00 -17.96 4.44
C LYS A 240 8.80 -16.57 5.00
N ALA A 241 7.56 -16.22 5.38
CA ALA A 241 7.28 -14.94 6.02
C ALA A 241 8.06 -14.81 7.34
N THR A 242 8.99 -13.86 7.39
CA THR A 242 9.96 -13.66 8.47
C THR A 242 9.62 -12.40 9.25
N THR A 243 9.71 -12.45 10.58
CA THR A 243 9.54 -11.30 11.46
C THR A 243 10.89 -10.66 11.77
N LEU A 244 11.02 -9.37 11.49
CA LEU A 244 12.22 -8.60 11.82
C LEU A 244 12.30 -8.32 13.31
N LYS A 245 13.51 -8.16 13.82
CA LYS A 245 13.73 -7.50 15.10
C LYS A 245 13.75 -5.99 14.86
N LEU A 246 12.95 -5.24 15.61
CA LEU A 246 12.94 -3.78 15.50
C LEU A 246 14.32 -3.25 15.91
N SER A 247 14.98 -2.56 15.01
CA SER A 247 16.34 -2.03 15.21
C SER A 247 16.51 -0.58 14.77
N ASN A 248 15.50 0.01 14.10
CA ASN A 248 15.65 1.32 13.49
C ASN A 248 14.34 2.11 13.50
N ASN A 249 14.42 3.40 13.19
CA ASN A 249 13.29 4.27 12.90
C ASN A 249 13.39 4.73 11.44
N SER A 250 12.26 5.00 10.82
CA SER A 250 12.21 5.59 9.47
C SER A 250 11.08 6.62 9.40
N ILE A 251 11.24 7.64 8.56
CA ILE A 251 10.17 8.59 8.24
C ILE A 251 9.03 7.93 7.45
N CYS A 252 9.26 6.77 6.84
CA CYS A 252 8.26 5.99 6.10
C CYS A 252 7.31 5.25 7.05
N ASP A 253 6.49 5.98 7.81
CA ASP A 253 5.64 5.46 8.88
C ASP A 253 4.63 4.39 8.44
N ALA A 254 4.17 4.42 7.18
CA ALA A 254 3.27 3.42 6.62
C ALA A 254 3.97 2.12 6.16
N LEU A 255 5.31 2.05 6.21
CA LEU A 255 6.12 0.91 5.77
C LEU A 255 6.83 0.17 6.92
N GLN A 256 6.49 0.47 8.17
CA GLN A 256 7.16 -0.09 9.35
C GLN A 256 6.59 -1.45 9.82
N ALA A 257 6.02 -2.23 8.91
CA ALA A 257 5.57 -3.58 9.23
C ALA A 257 6.79 -4.50 9.43
N LEU A 258 6.89 -5.11 10.62
CA LEU A 258 8.01 -6.01 10.95
C LEU A 258 7.91 -7.38 10.25
N ARG A 259 6.75 -7.68 9.65
CA ARG A 259 6.51 -8.94 8.93
C ARG A 259 5.50 -8.69 7.82
N PRO A 260 5.69 -9.26 6.62
CA PRO A 260 4.63 -9.26 5.61
C PRO A 260 3.45 -10.12 6.08
N GLY A 261 2.24 -9.78 5.65
CA GLY A 261 1.07 -10.62 5.88
C GLY A 261 1.23 -12.00 5.24
N ASP A 262 0.46 -12.98 5.72
CA ASP A 262 0.50 -14.34 5.16
C ASP A 262 -0.05 -14.37 3.72
N ALA A 263 -1.17 -13.66 3.45
CA ALA A 263 -1.72 -13.56 2.11
C ALA A 263 -0.81 -12.75 1.15
N PRO A 264 -0.29 -11.56 1.52
CA PRO A 264 0.73 -10.88 0.73
C PRO A 264 1.95 -11.73 0.42
N PHE A 265 2.52 -12.42 1.41
CA PHE A 265 3.68 -13.27 1.18
C PHE A 265 3.37 -14.43 0.21
N ALA A 266 2.20 -15.08 0.34
CA ALA A 266 1.77 -16.12 -0.58
C ALA A 266 1.68 -15.61 -2.03
N CYS A 267 1.10 -14.41 -2.24
CA CYS A 267 1.03 -13.77 -3.55
C CYS A 267 2.42 -13.50 -4.13
N LEU A 268 3.29 -12.79 -3.38
CA LEU A 268 4.61 -12.38 -3.86
C LEU A 268 5.53 -13.56 -4.13
N SER A 269 5.39 -14.65 -3.36
CA SER A 269 6.16 -15.89 -3.55
C SER A 269 5.67 -16.73 -4.74
N SER A 270 4.46 -16.49 -5.24
CA SER A 270 3.86 -17.23 -6.37
C SER A 270 4.25 -16.70 -7.75
N ILE A 271 4.88 -15.53 -7.82
CA ILE A 271 5.20 -14.82 -9.06
C ILE A 271 6.67 -14.38 -9.09
N LYS A 272 7.15 -14.08 -10.29
CA LYS A 272 8.53 -13.60 -10.46
C LYS A 272 8.61 -12.10 -10.22
N MET A 273 9.05 -11.71 -9.04
CA MET A 273 9.28 -10.32 -8.64
C MET A 273 10.55 -9.71 -9.23
N GLY A 274 10.64 -8.39 -9.28
CA GLY A 274 11.89 -7.67 -9.39
C GLY A 274 12.72 -7.77 -8.10
N ILE A 275 13.99 -7.36 -8.16
CA ILE A 275 14.91 -7.44 -7.01
C ILE A 275 14.47 -6.39 -5.96
N PRO A 276 14.17 -6.82 -4.72
CA PRO A 276 13.77 -5.89 -3.67
C PRO A 276 14.85 -4.85 -3.37
N THR A 277 14.43 -3.60 -3.25
CA THR A 277 15.33 -2.45 -3.06
C THR A 277 15.09 -1.80 -1.70
N ILE A 278 16.18 -1.44 -1.02
CA ILE A 278 16.16 -0.74 0.27
C ILE A 278 16.51 0.73 0.03
N VAL A 279 15.77 1.63 0.66
CA VAL A 279 16.01 3.07 0.64
C VAL A 279 16.23 3.61 2.05
N VAL A 280 17.04 4.66 2.17
CA VAL A 280 17.27 5.38 3.44
C VAL A 280 16.49 6.70 3.44
N ASP A 281 16.21 7.23 4.62
CA ASP A 281 15.39 8.43 4.81
C ASP A 281 15.89 9.65 3.99
N LYS A 282 17.22 9.82 3.85
CA LYS A 282 17.79 10.88 3.02
C LYS A 282 17.37 10.77 1.55
N GLN A 283 17.38 9.55 1.00
CA GLN A 283 16.94 9.30 -0.39
C GLN A 283 15.45 9.57 -0.57
N VAL A 284 14.65 9.21 0.44
CA VAL A 284 13.20 9.45 0.43
C VAL A 284 12.89 10.95 0.44
N ARG A 285 13.58 11.74 1.29
CA ARG A 285 13.43 13.21 1.30
C ARG A 285 13.79 13.83 -0.03
N ALA A 286 14.88 13.39 -0.65
CA ALA A 286 15.29 13.86 -1.98
C ALA A 286 14.23 13.52 -3.06
N ALA A 287 13.63 12.34 -3.00
CA ALA A 287 12.55 11.95 -3.91
C ALA A 287 11.26 12.78 -3.68
N MET A 288 10.92 13.10 -2.42
CA MET A 288 9.81 14.01 -2.10
C MET A 288 10.05 15.40 -2.67
N ALA A 289 11.25 15.96 -2.47
CA ALA A 289 11.64 17.27 -3.00
C ALA A 289 11.56 17.28 -4.53
N LEU A 290 12.08 16.25 -5.19
CA LEU A 290 12.08 16.12 -6.64
C LEU A 290 10.67 16.02 -7.23
N ALA A 291 9.79 15.21 -6.66
CA ALA A 291 8.40 15.09 -7.10
C ALA A 291 7.64 16.42 -6.98
N TYR A 292 7.90 17.15 -5.90
CA TYR A 292 7.32 18.46 -5.70
C TYR A 292 7.92 19.51 -6.67
N ASP A 293 9.21 19.51 -6.89
CA ASP A 293 9.87 20.46 -7.80
C ASP A 293 9.39 20.27 -9.25
N LEU A 294 9.42 19.04 -9.76
CA LEU A 294 9.09 18.76 -11.16
C LEU A 294 7.60 18.90 -11.49
N ARG A 295 6.71 18.51 -10.58
CA ARG A 295 5.25 18.39 -10.88
C ARG A 295 4.34 18.94 -9.79
N ARG A 296 4.85 19.56 -8.74
CA ARG A 296 4.09 20.01 -7.55
C ARG A 296 3.29 18.87 -6.91
N ILE A 297 3.81 17.64 -7.05
CA ILE A 297 3.18 16.47 -6.44
C ILE A 297 3.63 16.36 -4.99
N MET A 298 2.66 16.44 -4.08
CA MET A 298 2.89 16.21 -2.65
C MET A 298 2.75 14.71 -2.35
N LEU A 299 3.80 14.10 -1.80
CA LEU A 299 3.82 12.71 -1.37
C LEU A 299 4.18 12.61 0.12
N GLU A 300 3.57 11.67 0.82
CA GLU A 300 4.09 11.22 2.11
C GLU A 300 5.39 10.41 1.90
N PRO A 301 6.27 10.28 2.91
CA PRO A 301 7.54 9.56 2.75
C PRO A 301 7.36 8.16 2.16
N SER A 302 6.40 7.40 2.67
CA SER A 302 6.08 6.05 2.19
C SER A 302 5.65 6.02 0.71
N GLY A 303 4.98 7.08 0.24
CA GLY A 303 4.56 7.25 -1.15
C GLY A 303 5.71 7.64 -2.09
N ALA A 304 6.75 8.29 -1.56
CA ALA A 304 7.94 8.71 -2.32
C ALA A 304 9.05 7.64 -2.36
N ALA A 305 9.02 6.65 -1.48
CA ALA A 305 10.03 5.60 -1.41
C ALA A 305 10.29 4.87 -2.75
N PRO A 306 9.26 4.54 -3.58
CA PRO A 306 9.49 3.94 -4.88
C PRO A 306 10.28 4.83 -5.85
N LEU A 307 10.05 6.15 -5.83
CA LEU A 307 10.83 7.10 -6.64
C LEU A 307 12.28 7.18 -6.16
N ALA A 308 12.51 7.15 -4.84
CA ALA A 308 13.86 7.09 -4.27
C ALA A 308 14.63 5.84 -4.72
N ALA A 309 13.95 4.71 -4.80
CA ALA A 309 14.54 3.45 -5.28
C ALA A 309 14.92 3.52 -6.77
N LEU A 310 14.08 4.11 -7.62
CA LEU A 310 14.41 4.33 -9.02
C LEU A 310 15.65 5.21 -9.17
N ILE A 311 15.74 6.34 -8.45
CA ILE A 311 16.90 7.25 -8.53
C ILE A 311 18.16 6.51 -8.11
N LYS A 312 18.10 5.68 -7.07
CA LYS A 312 19.23 4.87 -6.60
C LYS A 312 19.74 3.88 -7.66
N HIS A 313 18.85 3.31 -8.46
CA HIS A 313 19.14 2.27 -9.44
C HIS A 313 19.04 2.75 -10.89
N GLY A 314 19.09 4.06 -11.13
CA GLY A 314 18.87 4.66 -12.44
C GLY A 314 19.74 4.04 -13.55
N ASP A 315 21.00 3.77 -13.27
CA ASP A 315 21.93 3.17 -14.25
C ASP A 315 21.51 1.77 -14.72
N GLU A 316 20.91 0.98 -13.84
CA GLU A 316 20.42 -0.37 -14.17
C GLU A 316 19.11 -0.34 -14.99
N MET A 317 18.42 0.82 -14.97
CA MET A 317 17.12 1.02 -15.60
C MET A 317 17.21 1.70 -16.97
N LYS A 318 18.39 2.04 -17.48
CA LYS A 318 18.59 2.68 -18.79
C LYS A 318 17.87 1.92 -19.90
N GLY A 319 17.18 2.66 -20.78
CA GLY A 319 16.40 2.12 -21.88
C GLY A 319 15.17 1.31 -21.46
N LYS A 320 14.65 1.52 -20.24
CA LYS A 320 13.44 0.83 -19.74
C LYS A 320 12.26 1.78 -19.64
N ASP A 321 11.07 1.22 -19.72
CA ASP A 321 9.81 1.88 -19.41
C ASP A 321 9.45 1.58 -17.95
N ILE A 322 9.28 2.65 -17.16
CA ILE A 322 9.19 2.57 -15.69
C ILE A 322 7.89 3.20 -15.18
N ILE A 323 7.24 2.50 -14.25
CA ILE A 323 6.14 3.05 -13.45
C ILE A 323 6.54 3.14 -11.99
N ILE A 324 6.20 4.26 -11.36
CA ILE A 324 6.31 4.49 -9.92
C ILE A 324 4.91 4.54 -9.32
N ILE A 325 4.65 3.75 -8.28
CA ILE A 325 3.40 3.83 -7.53
C ILE A 325 3.55 4.86 -6.41
N ALA A 326 3.00 6.05 -6.62
CA ALA A 326 2.95 7.14 -5.64
C ALA A 326 1.75 6.91 -4.70
N SER A 327 1.95 6.10 -3.66
CA SER A 327 0.90 5.38 -2.93
C SER A 327 0.05 6.23 -1.99
N GLY A 328 0.52 7.42 -1.56
CA GLY A 328 -0.20 8.30 -0.64
C GLY A 328 0.43 9.67 -0.43
N ALA A 329 -0.38 10.60 0.11
CA ALA A 329 0.00 11.98 0.43
C ALA A 329 -0.43 12.42 1.85
N ASN A 330 -0.76 11.49 2.74
CA ASN A 330 -1.26 11.80 4.08
C ASN A 330 -0.15 12.20 5.05
N ILE A 331 0.43 13.37 4.83
CA ILE A 331 1.49 13.97 5.63
C ILE A 331 1.03 15.31 6.20
N GLN A 332 1.59 15.74 7.33
CA GLN A 332 1.40 17.09 7.88
C GLN A 332 2.10 18.11 7.00
N PRO A 333 1.49 19.28 6.75
CA PRO A 333 2.13 20.33 5.94
C PRO A 333 3.52 20.72 6.46
N GLU A 334 3.68 20.83 7.77
CA GLU A 334 4.92 21.22 8.43
C GLU A 334 6.01 20.15 8.21
N ASP A 335 5.67 18.87 8.35
CA ASP A 335 6.59 17.76 8.09
C ASP A 335 6.95 17.68 6.62
N PHE A 336 5.98 17.89 5.72
CA PHE A 336 6.25 17.91 4.28
C PHE A 336 7.25 19.01 3.92
N VAL A 337 7.00 20.24 4.38
CA VAL A 337 7.92 21.38 4.10
C VAL A 337 9.30 21.11 4.68
N ARG A 338 9.39 20.58 5.89
CA ARG A 338 10.66 20.21 6.51
C ARG A 338 11.40 19.17 5.66
N TYR A 339 10.74 18.07 5.29
CA TYR A 339 11.39 16.98 4.55
C TYR A 339 11.84 17.37 3.16
N ILE A 340 11.05 18.18 2.42
CA ILE A 340 11.50 18.63 1.10
C ILE A 340 12.69 19.60 1.19
N LYS A 341 12.77 20.46 2.22
CA LYS A 341 13.94 21.33 2.46
C LYS A 341 15.19 20.51 2.78
N GLU A 342 15.07 19.50 3.64
CA GLU A 342 16.17 18.59 3.98
C GLU A 342 16.57 17.66 2.81
N GLY A 343 15.70 17.50 1.81
CA GLY A 343 15.91 16.64 0.64
C GLY A 343 16.62 17.35 -0.53
N VAL A 344 16.71 18.68 -0.51
CA VAL A 344 17.49 19.43 -1.54
C VAL A 344 18.97 19.25 -1.24
N PRO A 345 19.82 18.81 -2.19
CA PRO A 345 21.26 18.81 -2.02
C PRO A 345 21.77 20.23 -1.78
N GLU A 346 22.70 20.41 -0.83
CA GLU A 346 23.43 21.66 -0.63
C GLU A 346 24.26 22.06 -1.84
#